data_fbc99e37c23108294795a5efd84d5d6e
#
_entry.id   fbc99e37c23108294795a5efd84d5d6e
#
_cell.length_a   1.000
_cell.length_b   1.000
_cell.length_c   1.000
_cell.angle_alpha   90.00
_cell.angle_beta   90.00
_cell.angle_gamma   90.00
#
_symmetry.space_group_name_H-M   'P 1'
#
loop_
_entity.id
_entity.type
_entity.pdbx_description
1 polymer ?
#
loop_
_entity_poly.entity_id
_entity_poly.type
_entity_poly.pdbx_seq_one_letter_code
_entity_poly.pdbx_strand_id
1 'polypeptide(L)'
;MKKVRYIGNTRVDGRFTHGGLAPVPGVKTYQVYRCNRVNPDLAEDYGWTYNHAPMLCRHFGRFFLSYLSNPVSEHVPPGMTFFCRSEDGVEWTRP
;
A
#
# COMPACT_ATOMS: atom_id res chain seq x y z
N MET A 1 -33.88 3.89 12.14
CA MET A 1 -32.55 3.52 11.63
C MET A 1 -32.02 4.64 10.72
N LYS A 2 -30.97 5.35 11.10
CA LYS A 2 -30.39 6.39 10.22
C LYS A 2 -29.71 5.72 9.03
N LYS A 3 -30.16 6.02 7.81
CA LYS A 3 -29.46 5.57 6.59
C LYS A 3 -28.06 6.19 6.54
N VAL A 4 -27.05 5.36 6.48
CA VAL A 4 -25.68 5.81 6.18
C VAL A 4 -25.68 6.32 4.74
N ARG A 5 -25.37 7.59 4.54
CA ARG A 5 -25.18 8.17 3.21
C ARG A 5 -23.69 8.12 2.88
N TYR A 6 -23.35 7.39 1.86
CA TYR A 6 -22.03 7.51 1.24
C TYR A 6 -22.01 8.79 0.40
N ILE A 7 -21.21 9.75 0.82
CA ILE A 7 -21.01 10.98 0.06
C ILE A 7 -19.68 10.82 -0.67
N GLY A 8 -19.73 10.58 -1.94
CA GLY A 8 -18.57 10.64 -2.83
C GLY A 8 -18.61 9.58 -3.92
N ASN A 9 -18.77 10.02 -5.16
CA ASN A 9 -18.51 9.24 -6.38
C ASN A 9 -17.10 9.47 -6.89
N THR A 10 -16.13 9.73 -6.00
CA THR A 10 -14.76 9.98 -6.42
C THR A 10 -14.13 8.67 -6.88
N ARG A 11 -13.92 8.54 -8.17
CA ARG A 11 -13.18 7.41 -8.73
C ARG A 11 -11.71 7.55 -8.37
N VAL A 12 -11.13 6.47 -7.87
CA VAL A 12 -9.68 6.39 -7.65
C VAL A 12 -8.97 6.45 -9.01
N ASP A 13 -8.02 7.34 -9.14
CA ASP A 13 -7.18 7.48 -10.33
C ASP A 13 -5.77 6.95 -10.05
N GLY A 14 -5.44 5.80 -10.63
CA GLY A 14 -4.16 5.12 -10.42
C GLY A 14 -2.92 5.89 -10.90
N ARG A 15 -3.11 7.01 -11.64
CA ARG A 15 -2.01 7.90 -12.04
C ARG A 15 -1.46 8.73 -10.89
N PHE A 16 -2.19 8.86 -9.81
CA PHE A 16 -1.78 9.62 -8.62
C PHE A 16 -1.48 8.71 -7.44
N THR A 17 -0.50 9.07 -6.63
CA THR A 17 -0.06 8.32 -5.45
C THR A 17 -1.20 8.03 -4.46
N HIS A 18 -2.12 8.98 -4.30
CA HIS A 18 -3.29 8.81 -3.42
C HIS A 18 -4.57 8.46 -4.19
N GLY A 19 -4.44 7.99 -5.42
CA GLY A 19 -5.61 7.75 -6.27
C GLY A 19 -6.40 9.02 -6.64
N GLY A 20 -5.78 10.21 -6.51
CA GLY A 20 -6.46 11.49 -6.72
C GLY A 20 -7.45 11.86 -5.60
N LEU A 21 -7.46 11.13 -4.49
CA LEU A 21 -8.37 11.38 -3.37
C LEU A 21 -7.86 12.52 -2.48
N ALA A 22 -8.79 13.29 -1.93
CA ALA A 22 -8.46 14.30 -0.93
C ALA A 22 -7.97 13.65 0.38
N PRO A 23 -6.93 14.19 1.03
CA PRO A 23 -6.45 13.68 2.31
C PRO A 23 -7.49 13.90 3.41
N VAL A 24 -7.53 12.97 4.36
CA VAL A 24 -8.34 13.13 5.57
C VAL A 24 -7.66 14.15 6.49
N PRO A 25 -8.36 15.22 6.92
CA PRO A 25 -7.78 16.21 7.83
C PRO A 25 -7.24 15.58 9.12
N GLY A 26 -6.04 16.01 9.54
CA GLY A 26 -5.37 15.48 10.73
C GLY A 26 -4.68 14.12 10.57
N VAL A 27 -4.73 13.53 9.38
CA VAL A 27 -4.04 12.29 9.05
C VAL A 27 -2.98 12.55 8.00
N LYS A 28 -1.79 11.98 8.20
CA LYS A 28 -0.73 11.92 7.19
C LYS A 28 -0.60 10.50 6.70
N THR A 29 -0.56 10.34 5.38
CA THR A 29 -0.38 9.04 4.73
C THR A 29 0.96 9.01 4.03
N TYR A 30 1.72 7.97 4.27
CA TYR A 30 3.01 7.74 3.63
C TYR A 30 2.96 6.46 2.79
N GLN A 31 3.52 6.52 1.61
CA GLN A 31 3.62 5.35 0.74
C GLN A 31 4.82 4.52 1.16
N VAL A 32 4.58 3.26 1.52
CA VAL A 32 5.64 2.29 1.81
C VAL A 32 6.13 1.62 0.54
N TYR A 33 5.18 1.18 -0.28
CA TYR A 33 5.42 0.49 -1.54
C TYR A 33 4.30 0.80 -2.51
N ARG A 34 4.61 0.89 -3.78
CA ARG A 34 3.63 1.12 -4.84
C ARG A 34 3.59 -0.03 -5.82
N CYS A 35 2.44 -0.65 -5.95
CA CYS A 35 2.12 -1.51 -7.07
C CYS A 35 0.98 -0.89 -7.89
N ASN A 36 0.96 -1.11 -9.18
CA ASN A 36 -0.08 -0.56 -10.03
C ASN A 36 -0.34 -1.48 -11.23
N ARG A 37 -1.48 -2.17 -11.21
CA ARG A 37 -1.88 -3.06 -12.29
C ARG A 37 -2.36 -2.32 -13.53
N VAL A 38 -3.03 -1.19 -13.33
CA VAL A 38 -3.63 -0.39 -14.41
C VAL A 38 -2.58 0.43 -15.15
N ASN A 39 -1.60 0.95 -14.39
CA ASN A 39 -0.50 1.75 -14.92
C ASN A 39 0.83 1.16 -14.41
N PRO A 40 1.32 0.05 -15.00
CA PRO A 40 2.48 -0.69 -14.49
C PRO A 40 3.77 0.14 -14.45
N ASP A 41 3.92 1.11 -15.32
CA ASP A 41 5.05 2.07 -15.33
C ASP A 41 5.10 2.98 -14.10
N LEU A 42 4.02 3.05 -13.33
CA LEU A 42 3.98 3.73 -12.04
C LEU A 42 4.26 2.80 -10.86
N ALA A 43 4.40 1.50 -11.10
CA ALA A 43 4.75 0.53 -10.07
C ALA A 43 6.25 0.58 -9.74
N GLU A 44 6.59 0.13 -8.56
CA GLU A 44 7.98 -0.11 -8.17
C GLU A 44 8.45 -1.48 -8.68
N ASP A 45 9.77 -1.75 -8.54
CA ASP A 45 10.49 -2.79 -9.28
C ASP A 45 9.93 -4.20 -9.25
N TYR A 46 9.15 -4.59 -8.25
CA TYR A 46 8.63 -5.96 -8.18
C TYR A 46 7.39 -6.21 -9.02
N GLY A 47 6.64 -5.18 -9.40
CA GLY A 47 5.49 -5.31 -10.28
C GLY A 47 4.35 -6.23 -9.79
N TRP A 48 4.47 -6.81 -8.62
CA TRP A 48 3.46 -7.70 -8.06
C TRP A 48 2.30 -6.90 -7.51
N THR A 49 1.10 -7.24 -7.94
CA THR A 49 -0.05 -6.37 -7.78
C THR A 49 -1.06 -6.80 -6.73
N TYR A 50 -0.88 -7.99 -6.17
CA TYR A 50 -1.70 -8.46 -5.06
C TYR A 50 -0.88 -8.45 -3.77
N ASN A 51 -1.12 -7.47 -2.92
CA ASN A 51 -0.44 -7.29 -1.65
C ASN A 51 -1.47 -7.26 -0.53
N HIS A 52 -1.27 -8.08 0.51
CA HIS A 52 -2.24 -8.21 1.60
C HIS A 52 -1.57 -8.60 2.93
N ALA A 53 -2.39 -8.65 3.98
CA ALA A 53 -1.98 -9.03 5.33
C ALA A 53 -0.75 -8.26 5.85
N PRO A 54 -0.73 -6.92 5.81
CA PRO A 54 0.39 -6.16 6.33
C PRO A 54 0.47 -6.31 7.86
N MET A 55 1.69 -6.53 8.34
CA MET A 55 2.01 -6.58 9.77
C MET A 55 3.09 -5.55 10.06
N LEU A 56 2.77 -4.59 10.91
CA LEU A 56 3.67 -3.52 11.31
C LEU A 56 4.08 -3.68 12.78
N CYS A 57 5.36 -3.59 13.05
CA CYS A 57 5.86 -3.49 14.41
C CYS A 57 6.95 -2.42 14.55
N ARG A 58 7.21 -2.01 15.80
CA ARG A 58 8.34 -1.15 16.15
C ARG A 58 9.25 -1.91 17.11
N HIS A 59 10.55 -1.99 16.80
CA HIS A 59 11.53 -2.69 17.59
C HIS A 59 12.87 -1.96 17.53
N PHE A 60 13.53 -1.78 18.69
CA PHE A 60 14.77 -1.03 18.81
C PHE A 60 14.76 0.33 18.06
N GLY A 61 13.67 1.08 18.19
CA GLY A 61 13.54 2.40 17.59
C GLY A 61 13.18 2.41 16.10
N ARG A 62 13.15 1.26 15.43
CA ARG A 62 12.85 1.10 14.00
C ARG A 62 11.48 0.51 13.75
N PHE A 63 10.93 0.84 12.60
CA PHE A 63 9.71 0.22 12.09
C PHE A 63 10.04 -0.94 11.16
N PHE A 64 9.26 -1.99 11.25
CA PHE A 64 9.34 -3.18 10.41
C PHE A 64 7.96 -3.50 9.88
N LEU A 65 7.87 -3.68 8.59
CA LEU A 65 6.64 -4.05 7.90
C LEU A 65 6.87 -5.32 7.11
N SER A 66 6.05 -6.33 7.33
CA SER A 66 5.95 -7.48 6.44
C SER A 66 4.57 -7.57 5.81
N TYR A 67 4.49 -8.12 4.62
CA TYR A 67 3.24 -8.36 3.92
C TYR A 67 3.37 -9.50 2.91
N LEU A 68 2.26 -10.15 2.63
CA LEU A 68 2.20 -11.20 1.62
C LEU A 68 1.99 -10.59 0.24
N SER A 69 2.67 -11.13 -0.74
CA SER A 69 2.57 -10.66 -2.12
C SER A 69 2.49 -11.81 -3.12
N ASN A 70 1.67 -11.62 -4.14
CA ASN A 70 1.51 -12.52 -5.28
C ASN A 70 1.51 -11.69 -6.57
N PRO A 71 1.84 -12.28 -7.72
CA PRO A 71 1.91 -11.54 -8.98
C PRO A 71 0.60 -10.85 -9.37
N VAL A 72 -0.53 -11.57 -9.26
CA VAL A 72 -1.83 -11.08 -9.75
C VAL A 72 -2.94 -11.24 -8.72
N SER A 73 -2.99 -12.38 -8.01
CA SER A 73 -4.02 -12.68 -7.02
C SER A 73 -3.49 -13.62 -5.95
N GLU A 74 -4.22 -13.78 -4.86
CA GLU A 74 -3.85 -14.57 -3.68
C GLU A 74 -3.40 -16.00 -3.99
N HIS A 75 -4.02 -16.62 -4.97
CA HIS A 75 -3.78 -18.03 -5.30
C HIS A 75 -2.90 -18.23 -6.54
N VAL A 76 -2.32 -17.16 -7.07
CA VAL A 76 -1.40 -17.23 -8.21
C VAL A 76 0.03 -17.30 -7.70
N PRO A 77 0.71 -18.45 -7.83
CA PRO A 77 2.11 -18.56 -7.43
C PRO A 77 3.03 -17.76 -8.37
N PRO A 78 4.23 -17.42 -7.87
CA PRO A 78 4.72 -17.69 -6.52
C PRO A 78 4.13 -16.73 -5.48
N GLY A 79 3.91 -17.22 -4.25
CA GLY A 79 3.62 -16.37 -3.10
C GLY A 79 4.89 -16.06 -2.34
N MET A 80 5.09 -14.82 -1.93
CA MET A 80 6.25 -14.39 -1.13
C MET A 80 5.83 -13.49 0.02
N THR A 81 6.61 -13.51 1.08
CA THR A 81 6.55 -12.50 2.13
C THR A 81 7.62 -11.46 1.87
N PHE A 82 7.20 -10.22 1.69
CA PHE A 82 8.09 -9.08 1.60
C PHE A 82 8.31 -8.44 2.96
N PHE A 83 9.45 -7.78 3.09
CA PHE A 83 9.87 -7.17 4.33
C PHE A 83 10.53 -5.82 4.05
N CYS A 84 10.02 -4.77 4.68
CA CYS A 84 10.55 -3.42 4.62
C CYS A 84 10.91 -2.93 6.03
N ARG A 85 11.82 -2.00 6.13
CA ARG A 85 12.15 -1.32 7.38
C ARG A 85 12.22 0.19 7.20
N SER A 86 12.00 0.91 8.29
CA SER A 86 12.10 2.37 8.33
C SER A 86 12.64 2.84 9.67
N GLU A 87 13.42 3.91 9.67
CA GLU A 87 13.89 4.57 10.90
C GLU A 87 12.85 5.55 11.46
N ASP A 88 12.06 6.15 10.59
CA ASP A 88 11.14 7.26 10.93
C ASP A 88 9.66 7.00 10.61
N GLY A 89 9.35 5.91 9.89
CA GLY A 89 8.01 5.58 9.41
C GLY A 89 7.62 6.32 8.13
N VAL A 90 8.50 7.11 7.57
CA VAL A 90 8.27 7.92 6.35
C VAL A 90 9.04 7.35 5.18
N GLU A 91 10.34 7.19 5.36
CA GLU A 91 11.23 6.60 4.36
C GLU A 91 11.39 5.11 4.63
N TRP A 92 11.14 4.29 3.62
CA TRP A 92 11.16 2.84 3.73
C TRP A 92 12.17 2.21 2.78
N THR A 93 12.81 1.14 3.23
CA THR A 93 13.62 0.31 2.33
C THR A 93 12.71 -0.36 1.30
N ARG A 94 13.26 -0.70 0.16
CA ARG A 94 12.58 -1.61 -0.77
C ARG A 94 12.43 -3.00 -0.15
N PRO A 95 11.38 -3.70 -0.52
CA PRO A 95 11.16 -5.06 -0.05
C PRO A 95 12.20 -6.05 -0.59
#